data_9e7eb65d434489394cf331f4af2cdb91
#
_entry.id   9e7eb65d434489394cf331f4af2cdb91
#
_cell.length_a   1.000
_cell.length_b   1.000
_cell.length_c   1.000
_cell.angle_alpha   90.00
_cell.angle_beta   90.00
_cell.angle_gamma   90.00
#
_symmetry.space_group_name_H-M   'P 1'
#
loop_
_entity.id
_entity.type
_entity.pdbx_description
1 polymer ?
#
loop_
_entity_poly.entity_id
_entity_poly.type
_entity_poly.pdbx_seq_one_letter_code
_entity_poly.pdbx_strand_id
1 'polypeptide(L)'
;MPEASGRVWSANLGAAAVGIAAILAVFVVALTIGRPTPVAFCEHVATQDGGEIGLERSVFVSDASFASDEPYDIVSSNIAFVNTLKTEHFREEEIARDALRSYYVDYYLAQVQNGGFSQFVWNSKWSPVEIDLVREGLCAIKAVHHLALFNESAAFVDRMGPDPLRAYLQRDYWGTNPDRDALDAAHDDRFAELSKTEDLIALNAAWLRSLPGLQVKTSDEIRIEIERRVAALPDREERKRAALENEPRYVKLIRALVAKAGQELSRVTGGDPTHRHNGKRVIAWHFITDKGHHYMVDADGRAVMFEGATKKPVAEIVAP
;
A
#
# COMPACT_ATOMS: atom_id res chain seq x y z
N MET A 1 -11.87 20.68 -80.11
CA MET A 1 -13.09 19.90 -80.03
C MET A 1 -12.76 18.44 -80.33
N PRO A 2 -13.13 17.45 -79.52
CA PRO A 2 -14.45 17.25 -78.92
C PRO A 2 -14.42 17.04 -77.41
N GLU A 3 -15.64 17.11 -76.84
CA GLU A 3 -16.04 16.88 -75.47
C GLU A 3 -15.77 15.47 -74.97
N ALA A 4 -15.46 15.28 -73.68
CA ALA A 4 -15.55 14.03 -72.95
C ALA A 4 -16.37 14.26 -71.68
N SER A 5 -17.47 13.54 -71.64
CA SER A 5 -18.54 13.51 -70.64
C SER A 5 -18.07 13.12 -69.25
N GLY A 6 -18.51 13.90 -68.28
CA GLY A 6 -18.40 13.53 -66.83
C GLY A 6 -19.33 12.39 -66.47
N ARG A 7 -18.81 11.46 -65.70
CA ARG A 7 -19.64 10.52 -64.92
C ARG A 7 -19.46 10.88 -63.41
N VAL A 8 -20.55 11.32 -62.85
CA VAL A 8 -20.70 11.52 -61.42
C VAL A 8 -20.83 10.14 -60.77
N TRP A 9 -19.94 9.78 -59.90
CA TRP A 9 -20.11 8.67 -58.96
C TRP A 9 -20.64 9.23 -57.64
N SER A 10 -21.94 9.07 -57.39
CA SER A 10 -22.51 9.23 -56.08
C SER A 10 -22.25 7.98 -55.24
N ALA A 11 -21.28 8.02 -54.37
CA ALA A 11 -21.02 6.95 -53.39
C ALA A 11 -21.93 7.18 -52.18
N ASN A 12 -22.71 6.17 -51.86
CA ASN A 12 -23.53 6.10 -50.65
C ASN A 12 -22.64 6.10 -49.41
N LEU A 13 -22.49 7.25 -48.77
CA LEU A 13 -21.78 7.42 -47.46
C LEU A 13 -22.74 7.30 -46.25
N GLY A 14 -23.98 6.83 -46.47
CA GLY A 14 -25.02 6.82 -45.42
C GLY A 14 -25.03 5.57 -44.51
N ALA A 15 -24.45 4.43 -44.92
CA ALA A 15 -24.60 3.18 -44.15
C ALA A 15 -23.45 2.85 -43.21
N ALA A 16 -22.25 3.41 -43.45
CA ALA A 16 -21.07 3.11 -42.61
C ALA A 16 -20.99 3.94 -41.31
N ALA A 17 -21.56 5.15 -41.32
CA ALA A 17 -21.49 6.05 -40.16
C ALA A 17 -22.42 5.60 -39.00
N VAL A 18 -23.55 4.96 -39.31
CA VAL A 18 -24.53 4.50 -38.29
C VAL A 18 -24.00 3.24 -37.57
N GLY A 19 -23.25 2.39 -38.26
CA GLY A 19 -22.66 1.19 -37.63
C GLY A 19 -21.53 1.51 -36.62
N ILE A 20 -20.69 2.51 -36.91
CA ILE A 20 -19.59 2.90 -36.04
C ILE A 20 -20.10 3.63 -34.81
N ALA A 21 -21.13 4.48 -34.94
CA ALA A 21 -21.74 5.17 -33.80
C ALA A 21 -22.47 4.18 -32.86
N ALA A 22 -23.12 3.15 -33.39
CA ALA A 22 -23.77 2.12 -32.58
C ALA A 22 -22.77 1.23 -31.85
N ILE A 23 -21.63 0.88 -32.45
CA ILE A 23 -20.57 0.10 -31.82
C ILE A 23 -19.85 0.92 -30.74
N LEU A 24 -19.59 2.21 -30.98
CA LEU A 24 -19.02 3.10 -29.97
C LEU A 24 -19.98 3.37 -28.80
N ALA A 25 -21.29 3.51 -29.06
CA ALA A 25 -22.29 3.66 -28.01
C ALA A 25 -22.45 2.38 -27.17
N VAL A 26 -22.39 1.20 -27.78
CA VAL A 26 -22.42 -0.10 -27.06
C VAL A 26 -21.15 -0.31 -26.26
N PHE A 27 -19.95 0.08 -26.76
CA PHE A 27 -18.71 0.01 -26.01
C PHE A 27 -18.66 1.01 -24.84
N VAL A 28 -19.16 2.24 -25.01
CA VAL A 28 -19.25 3.23 -23.93
C VAL A 28 -20.28 2.81 -22.88
N VAL A 29 -21.40 2.24 -23.28
CA VAL A 29 -22.42 1.69 -22.36
C VAL A 29 -21.91 0.42 -21.67
N ALA A 30 -21.17 -0.46 -22.33
CA ALA A 30 -20.59 -1.64 -21.71
C ALA A 30 -19.48 -1.29 -20.70
N LEU A 31 -18.75 -0.20 -20.90
CA LEU A 31 -17.73 0.29 -19.95
C LEU A 31 -18.37 1.00 -18.73
N THR A 32 -19.61 1.46 -18.83
CA THR A 32 -20.33 2.10 -17.70
C THR A 32 -21.24 1.15 -16.92
N ILE A 33 -21.61 -0.01 -17.48
CA ILE A 33 -22.49 -0.99 -16.81
C ILE A 33 -21.71 -1.90 -15.81
N GLY A 34 -20.37 -1.89 -15.80
CA GLY A 34 -19.55 -2.85 -15.06
C GLY A 34 -19.06 -2.42 -13.68
N ARG A 35 -19.16 -1.14 -13.29
CA ARG A 35 -18.66 -0.71 -11.97
C ARG A 35 -19.79 -0.15 -11.13
N PRO A 36 -20.07 -0.73 -9.95
CA PRO A 36 -21.05 -0.16 -9.03
C PRO A 36 -20.63 1.28 -8.66
N THR A 37 -21.61 2.15 -8.46
CA THR A 37 -21.33 3.47 -7.88
C THR A 37 -20.64 3.31 -6.53
N PRO A 38 -19.86 4.29 -6.05
CA PRO A 38 -19.25 4.20 -4.72
C PRO A 38 -20.27 3.86 -3.63
N VAL A 39 -21.49 4.40 -3.71
CA VAL A 39 -22.58 4.11 -2.77
C VAL A 39 -23.02 2.64 -2.86
N ALA A 40 -23.27 2.11 -4.04
CA ALA A 40 -23.67 0.72 -4.23
C ALA A 40 -22.57 -0.27 -3.82
N PHE A 41 -21.29 0.08 -4.00
CA PHE A 41 -20.17 -0.69 -3.49
C PHE A 41 -20.16 -0.72 -1.95
N CYS A 42 -20.34 0.42 -1.30
CA CYS A 42 -20.38 0.51 0.16
C CYS A 42 -21.57 -0.23 0.77
N GLU A 43 -22.73 -0.21 0.13
CA GLU A 43 -23.90 -1.00 0.56
C GLU A 43 -23.61 -2.50 0.49
N HIS A 44 -22.91 -2.96 -0.55
CA HIS A 44 -22.51 -4.36 -0.67
C HIS A 44 -21.51 -4.76 0.42
N VAL A 45 -20.52 -3.93 0.72
CA VAL A 45 -19.56 -4.16 1.81
C VAL A 45 -20.28 -4.29 3.16
N ALA A 46 -21.22 -3.39 3.46
CA ALA A 46 -21.98 -3.40 4.71
C ALA A 46 -22.84 -4.69 4.90
N THR A 47 -23.31 -5.29 3.81
CA THR A 47 -24.12 -6.54 3.88
C THR A 47 -23.30 -7.80 4.13
N GLN A 48 -22.00 -7.79 3.87
CA GLN A 48 -21.11 -8.93 4.12
C GLN A 48 -20.66 -9.04 5.59
N ASP A 49 -20.79 -7.98 6.37
CA ASP A 49 -20.30 -7.88 7.74
C ASP A 49 -21.28 -8.38 8.81
N GLY A 50 -22.46 -8.90 8.44
CA GLY A 50 -23.57 -9.29 9.37
C GLY A 50 -23.36 -10.58 10.16
N GLY A 51 -22.15 -11.14 10.27
CA GLY A 51 -21.85 -12.35 11.03
C GLY A 51 -21.43 -12.06 12.48
N GLU A 52 -21.67 -13.04 13.38
CA GLU A 52 -21.20 -12.98 14.77
C GLU A 52 -19.66 -12.91 14.81
N ILE A 53 -19.11 -11.82 15.34
CA ILE A 53 -17.67 -11.59 15.41
C ILE A 53 -17.11 -12.34 16.61
N GLY A 54 -16.48 -13.49 16.38
CA GLY A 54 -15.70 -14.17 17.42
C GLY A 54 -14.50 -13.32 17.86
N LEU A 55 -14.00 -13.55 19.08
CA LEU A 55 -12.87 -12.81 19.65
C LEU A 55 -11.64 -12.79 18.75
N GLU A 56 -11.42 -13.85 17.97
CA GLU A 56 -10.28 -13.96 17.02
C GLU A 56 -10.38 -12.99 15.84
N ARG A 57 -11.59 -12.51 15.53
CA ARG A 57 -11.86 -11.51 14.51
C ARG A 57 -12.15 -10.12 15.07
N SER A 58 -11.85 -9.89 16.35
CA SER A 58 -12.04 -8.58 16.98
C SER A 58 -10.85 -7.66 16.75
N VAL A 59 -11.15 -6.36 16.68
CA VAL A 59 -10.15 -5.27 16.68
C VAL A 59 -9.75 -5.00 18.12
N PHE A 60 -8.46 -4.87 18.37
CA PHE A 60 -7.90 -4.55 19.68
C PHE A 60 -7.23 -3.20 19.67
N VAL A 61 -7.54 -2.36 20.64
CA VAL A 61 -6.89 -1.07 20.88
C VAL A 61 -6.58 -0.89 22.36
N SER A 62 -5.54 -0.11 22.67
CA SER A 62 -5.20 0.16 24.07
C SER A 62 -6.24 1.08 24.72
N ASP A 63 -6.47 0.88 26.01
CA ASP A 63 -7.34 1.72 26.83
C ASP A 63 -6.87 3.19 26.84
N ALA A 64 -5.56 3.43 26.93
CA ALA A 64 -4.98 4.74 26.87
C ALA A 64 -5.28 5.42 25.51
N SER A 65 -5.11 4.71 24.39
CA SER A 65 -5.39 5.25 23.04
C SER A 65 -6.89 5.46 22.80
N PHE A 66 -7.74 4.60 23.39
CA PHE A 66 -9.19 4.75 23.30
C PHE A 66 -9.67 5.99 24.06
N ALA A 67 -9.07 6.27 25.21
CA ALA A 67 -9.42 7.41 26.07
C ALA A 67 -8.80 8.74 25.60
N SER A 68 -7.86 8.71 24.66
CA SER A 68 -7.21 9.91 24.15
C SER A 68 -8.16 10.78 23.31
N ASP A 69 -8.04 12.10 23.45
CA ASP A 69 -8.72 13.07 22.60
C ASP A 69 -8.03 13.23 21.24
N GLU A 70 -6.78 12.74 21.08
CA GLU A 70 -6.05 12.77 19.81
C GLU A 70 -6.55 11.64 18.90
N PRO A 71 -7.18 11.96 17.75
CA PRO A 71 -7.77 10.92 16.88
C PRO A 71 -6.76 9.87 16.39
N TYR A 72 -5.50 10.27 16.16
CA TYR A 72 -4.49 9.35 15.64
C TYR A 72 -4.10 8.27 16.64
N ASP A 73 -4.25 8.48 17.94
CA ASP A 73 -3.83 7.51 18.96
C ASP A 73 -4.55 6.17 18.84
N ILE A 74 -5.86 6.16 18.63
CA ILE A 74 -6.62 4.91 18.46
C ILE A 74 -6.29 4.22 17.13
N VAL A 75 -6.07 5.00 16.06
CA VAL A 75 -5.63 4.49 14.74
C VAL A 75 -4.25 3.86 14.87
N SER A 76 -3.31 4.56 15.52
CA SER A 76 -1.96 4.07 15.78
C SER A 76 -1.94 2.81 16.62
N SER A 77 -2.84 2.69 17.61
CA SER A 77 -2.99 1.48 18.40
C SER A 77 -3.42 0.27 17.54
N ASN A 78 -4.40 0.45 16.65
CA ASN A 78 -4.78 -0.59 15.70
C ASN A 78 -3.65 -0.95 14.73
N ILE A 79 -2.91 0.05 14.24
CA ILE A 79 -1.73 -0.17 13.37
C ILE A 79 -0.68 -1.02 14.10
N ALA A 80 -0.38 -0.70 15.36
CA ALA A 80 0.58 -1.46 16.16
C ALA A 80 0.13 -2.93 16.34
N PHE A 81 -1.14 -3.15 16.60
CA PHE A 81 -1.73 -4.48 16.70
C PHE A 81 -1.59 -5.27 15.38
N VAL A 82 -2.02 -4.69 14.25
CA VAL A 82 -1.91 -5.33 12.92
C VAL A 82 -0.46 -5.60 12.55
N ASN A 83 0.44 -4.63 12.75
CA ASN A 83 1.87 -4.80 12.47
C ASN A 83 2.49 -5.93 13.29
N THR A 84 2.11 -6.07 14.56
CA THR A 84 2.60 -7.18 15.39
C THR A 84 2.13 -8.53 14.86
N LEU A 85 0.85 -8.66 14.47
CA LEU A 85 0.35 -9.90 13.87
C LEU A 85 1.06 -10.21 12.54
N LYS A 86 1.25 -9.22 11.67
CA LYS A 86 2.01 -9.39 10.41
C LYS A 86 3.47 -9.80 10.66
N THR A 87 4.12 -9.23 11.66
CA THR A 87 5.48 -9.60 12.08
C THR A 87 5.57 -11.03 12.59
N GLU A 88 4.51 -11.52 13.24
CA GLU A 88 4.35 -12.89 13.70
C GLU A 88 3.83 -13.84 12.60
N HIS A 89 3.86 -13.38 11.34
CA HIS A 89 3.53 -14.14 10.14
C HIS A 89 2.06 -14.53 9.98
N PHE A 90 1.14 -13.81 10.59
CA PHE A 90 -0.29 -13.93 10.28
C PHE A 90 -0.56 -13.47 8.85
N ARG A 91 -1.41 -14.21 8.14
CA ARG A 91 -1.92 -13.83 6.84
C ARG A 91 -3.08 -12.85 7.00
N GLU A 92 -3.38 -12.07 5.97
CA GLU A 92 -4.45 -11.06 6.05
C GLU A 92 -5.83 -11.67 6.35
N GLU A 93 -6.13 -12.85 5.80
CA GLU A 93 -7.36 -13.57 6.09
C GLU A 93 -7.49 -14.07 7.54
N GLU A 94 -6.42 -14.06 8.32
CA GLU A 94 -6.37 -14.45 9.74
C GLU A 94 -6.45 -13.24 10.68
N ILE A 95 -6.41 -12.03 10.13
CA ILE A 95 -6.53 -10.76 10.87
C ILE A 95 -7.96 -10.24 10.70
N ALA A 96 -8.50 -9.62 11.75
CA ALA A 96 -9.82 -9.01 11.72
C ALA A 96 -9.94 -8.06 10.50
N ARG A 97 -11.00 -8.25 9.69
CA ARG A 97 -11.21 -7.44 8.49
C ARG A 97 -11.29 -5.96 8.79
N ASP A 98 -11.96 -5.59 9.90
CA ASP A 98 -12.07 -4.20 10.33
C ASP A 98 -10.73 -3.62 10.79
N ALA A 99 -9.88 -4.42 11.45
CA ALA A 99 -8.52 -3.99 11.77
C ALA A 99 -7.71 -3.68 10.49
N LEU A 100 -7.85 -4.52 9.45
CA LEU A 100 -7.21 -4.31 8.16
C LEU A 100 -7.79 -3.12 7.40
N ARG A 101 -9.11 -2.90 7.43
CA ARG A 101 -9.77 -1.73 6.82
C ARG A 101 -9.19 -0.42 7.38
N SER A 102 -9.13 -0.30 8.70
CA SER A 102 -8.51 0.86 9.36
C SER A 102 -7.03 0.99 9.00
N TYR A 103 -6.29 -0.11 9.05
CA TYR A 103 -4.87 -0.17 8.73
C TYR A 103 -4.57 0.31 7.29
N TYR A 104 -5.33 -0.18 6.30
CA TYR A 104 -5.07 0.16 4.90
C TYR A 104 -5.56 1.55 4.50
N VAL A 105 -6.52 2.14 5.21
CA VAL A 105 -6.84 3.57 5.07
C VAL A 105 -5.66 4.43 5.51
N ASP A 106 -5.06 4.12 6.67
CA ASP A 106 -3.87 4.85 7.16
C ASP A 106 -2.67 4.61 6.25
N TYR A 107 -2.45 3.37 5.80
CA TYR A 107 -1.39 3.05 4.85
C TYR A 107 -1.50 3.87 3.55
N TYR A 108 -2.71 3.94 2.97
CA TYR A 108 -2.97 4.77 1.79
C TYR A 108 -2.67 6.25 2.06
N LEU A 109 -3.20 6.81 3.15
CA LEU A 109 -2.94 8.18 3.58
C LEU A 109 -1.44 8.45 3.73
N ALA A 110 -0.73 7.60 4.47
CA ALA A 110 0.69 7.75 4.72
C ALA A 110 1.53 7.69 3.43
N GLN A 111 1.20 6.78 2.50
CA GLN A 111 1.91 6.69 1.23
C GLN A 111 1.71 7.93 0.36
N VAL A 112 0.46 8.42 0.24
CA VAL A 112 0.15 9.62 -0.55
C VAL A 112 0.81 10.86 0.05
N GLN A 113 0.78 11.03 1.37
CA GLN A 113 1.41 12.18 2.04
C GLN A 113 2.93 12.14 1.94
N ASN A 114 3.55 10.97 1.89
CA ASN A 114 5.01 10.83 1.88
C ASN A 114 5.61 10.98 0.47
N GLY A 115 4.95 10.50 -0.56
CA GLY A 115 5.51 10.50 -1.92
C GLY A 115 4.50 10.34 -3.04
N GLY A 116 3.23 10.74 -2.81
CA GLY A 116 2.18 10.76 -3.82
C GLY A 116 1.49 9.41 -4.03
N PHE A 117 0.47 9.43 -4.86
CA PHE A 117 -0.27 8.22 -5.23
C PHE A 117 0.62 7.19 -5.92
N SER A 118 1.60 7.65 -6.65
CA SER A 118 2.60 6.80 -7.28
C SER A 118 3.38 5.95 -6.27
N GLN A 119 3.68 6.49 -5.08
CA GLN A 119 4.34 5.75 -4.01
C GLN A 119 3.41 4.65 -3.45
N PHE A 120 2.11 4.94 -3.31
CA PHE A 120 1.14 3.93 -2.93
C PHE A 120 1.11 2.78 -3.95
N VAL A 121 1.02 3.09 -5.25
CA VAL A 121 1.03 2.08 -6.33
C VAL A 121 2.31 1.24 -6.29
N TRP A 122 3.46 1.88 -6.11
CA TRP A 122 4.75 1.21 -6.11
C TRP A 122 4.96 0.32 -4.88
N ASN A 123 4.61 0.79 -3.69
CA ASN A 123 4.81 0.07 -2.44
C ASN A 123 3.80 -1.06 -2.23
N SER A 124 2.53 -0.87 -2.59
CA SER A 124 1.49 -1.91 -2.55
C SER A 124 1.71 -2.99 -3.61
N LYS A 125 2.63 -2.75 -4.57
CA LYS A 125 2.79 -3.60 -5.77
C LYS A 125 1.48 -3.79 -6.53
N TRP A 126 0.56 -2.87 -6.34
CA TRP A 126 -0.79 -2.91 -6.89
C TRP A 126 -1.52 -4.22 -6.57
N SER A 127 -1.33 -4.72 -5.34
CA SER A 127 -1.97 -5.96 -4.84
C SER A 127 -3.48 -5.82 -4.83
N PRO A 128 -4.24 -6.72 -5.48
CA PRO A 128 -5.70 -6.67 -5.45
C PRO A 128 -6.27 -6.66 -4.03
N VAL A 129 -5.68 -7.42 -3.11
CA VAL A 129 -6.12 -7.50 -1.71
C VAL A 129 -5.98 -6.15 -1.01
N GLU A 130 -4.82 -5.49 -1.17
CA GLU A 130 -4.59 -4.16 -0.56
C GLU A 130 -5.51 -3.10 -1.17
N ILE A 131 -5.70 -3.11 -2.49
CA ILE A 131 -6.60 -2.20 -3.21
C ILE A 131 -8.05 -2.35 -2.71
N ASP A 132 -8.52 -3.59 -2.54
CA ASP A 132 -9.87 -3.84 -2.05
C ASP A 132 -10.01 -3.43 -0.57
N LEU A 133 -9.00 -3.68 0.28
CA LEU A 133 -9.00 -3.25 1.67
C LEU A 133 -9.03 -1.72 1.83
N VAL A 134 -8.32 -0.97 0.96
CA VAL A 134 -8.43 0.50 0.92
C VAL A 134 -9.85 0.92 0.55
N ARG A 135 -10.44 0.33 -0.49
CA ARG A 135 -11.83 0.64 -0.92
C ARG A 135 -12.82 0.36 0.19
N GLU A 136 -12.75 -0.82 0.79
CA GLU A 136 -13.62 -1.21 1.89
C GLU A 136 -13.44 -0.31 3.11
N GLY A 137 -12.21 0.03 3.44
CA GLY A 137 -11.89 0.92 4.55
C GLY A 137 -12.46 2.32 4.33
N LEU A 138 -12.27 2.92 3.15
CA LEU A 138 -12.85 4.22 2.80
C LEU A 138 -14.39 4.20 2.85
N CYS A 139 -15.02 3.07 2.44
CA CYS A 139 -16.46 2.86 2.64
C CYS A 139 -16.84 2.83 4.11
N ALA A 140 -16.15 2.03 4.92
CA ALA A 140 -16.45 1.81 6.32
C ALA A 140 -16.40 3.11 7.13
N ILE A 141 -15.38 3.94 6.88
CA ILE A 141 -15.23 5.25 7.54
C ILE A 141 -16.08 6.36 6.90
N LYS A 142 -16.86 6.04 5.84
CA LYS A 142 -17.72 6.96 5.09
C LYS A 142 -16.98 8.10 4.37
N ALA A 143 -15.73 7.91 3.98
CA ALA A 143 -14.93 8.84 3.20
C ALA A 143 -15.28 8.72 1.71
N VAL A 144 -16.49 9.13 1.34
CA VAL A 144 -17.08 8.86 0.01
C VAL A 144 -16.38 9.62 -1.12
N HIS A 145 -15.85 10.82 -0.85
CA HIS A 145 -15.14 11.58 -1.87
C HIS A 145 -13.72 11.05 -2.08
N HIS A 146 -13.02 10.65 -1.02
CA HIS A 146 -11.75 9.95 -1.15
C HIS A 146 -11.90 8.60 -1.85
N LEU A 147 -12.99 7.85 -1.60
CA LEU A 147 -13.28 6.61 -2.31
C LEU A 147 -13.50 6.85 -3.81
N ALA A 148 -14.24 7.91 -4.17
CA ALA A 148 -14.44 8.27 -5.58
C ALA A 148 -13.10 8.59 -6.27
N LEU A 149 -12.27 9.43 -5.64
CA LEU A 149 -10.93 9.75 -6.14
C LEU A 149 -10.06 8.50 -6.27
N PHE A 150 -10.03 7.64 -5.25
CA PHE A 150 -9.28 6.38 -5.28
C PHE A 150 -9.71 5.49 -6.45
N ASN A 151 -11.02 5.34 -6.68
CA ASN A 151 -11.54 4.53 -7.77
C ASN A 151 -11.21 5.11 -9.16
N GLU A 152 -11.23 6.42 -9.32
CA GLU A 152 -10.79 7.08 -10.56
C GLU A 152 -9.30 6.84 -10.83
N SER A 153 -8.48 6.99 -9.80
CA SER A 153 -7.03 6.77 -9.87
C SER A 153 -6.69 5.30 -10.10
N ALA A 154 -7.40 4.39 -9.46
CA ALA A 154 -7.29 2.96 -9.73
C ALA A 154 -7.64 2.61 -11.17
N ALA A 155 -8.71 3.23 -11.72
CA ALA A 155 -9.04 3.07 -13.12
C ALA A 155 -7.96 3.62 -14.08
N PHE A 156 -7.20 4.64 -13.65
CA PHE A 156 -6.05 5.12 -14.42
C PHE A 156 -4.93 4.07 -14.45
N VAL A 157 -4.59 3.48 -13.30
CA VAL A 157 -3.59 2.38 -13.22
C VAL A 157 -4.02 1.18 -14.06
N ASP A 158 -5.29 0.77 -13.97
CA ASP A 158 -5.81 -0.36 -14.75
C ASP A 158 -5.70 -0.12 -16.27
N ARG A 159 -5.87 1.14 -16.73
CA ARG A 159 -5.69 1.52 -18.15
C ARG A 159 -4.25 1.48 -18.63
N MET A 160 -3.26 1.54 -17.73
CA MET A 160 -1.86 1.33 -18.13
C MET A 160 -1.67 -0.07 -18.75
N GLY A 161 -2.43 -1.05 -18.27
CA GLY A 161 -2.30 -2.44 -18.67
C GLY A 161 -1.19 -3.19 -17.93
N PRO A 162 -1.15 -4.52 -18.04
CA PRO A 162 -0.29 -5.35 -17.19
C PRO A 162 1.21 -5.17 -17.46
N ASP A 163 1.63 -4.98 -18.71
CA ASP A 163 3.06 -4.89 -19.04
C ASP A 163 3.67 -3.53 -18.67
N PRO A 164 3.06 -2.38 -18.97
CA PRO A 164 3.51 -1.09 -18.47
C PRO A 164 3.52 -1.00 -16.95
N LEU A 165 2.47 -1.50 -16.28
CA LEU A 165 2.43 -1.52 -14.82
C LEU A 165 3.55 -2.38 -14.23
N ARG A 166 3.80 -3.57 -14.78
CA ARG A 166 4.92 -4.42 -14.36
C ARG A 166 6.27 -3.71 -14.56
N ALA A 167 6.46 -3.04 -15.69
CA ALA A 167 7.66 -2.27 -15.98
C ALA A 167 7.83 -1.11 -14.97
N TYR A 168 6.75 -0.41 -14.62
CA TYR A 168 6.75 0.62 -13.59
C TYR A 168 7.16 0.06 -12.22
N LEU A 169 6.57 -1.04 -11.77
CA LEU A 169 6.84 -1.67 -10.47
C LEU A 169 8.25 -2.28 -10.33
N GLN A 170 8.92 -2.56 -11.47
CA GLN A 170 10.28 -3.11 -11.50
C GLN A 170 11.36 -2.04 -11.65
N ARG A 171 11.00 -0.82 -12.06
CA ARG A 171 11.95 0.28 -12.18
C ARG A 171 12.44 0.75 -10.81
N ASP A 172 13.58 1.42 -10.81
CA ASP A 172 13.96 2.28 -9.70
C ASP A 172 12.89 3.38 -9.56
N TYR A 173 12.30 3.47 -8.38
CA TYR A 173 11.29 4.49 -8.08
C TYR A 173 11.84 5.91 -8.21
N TRP A 174 13.14 6.08 -7.95
CA TRP A 174 13.81 7.37 -7.92
C TRP A 174 14.32 7.79 -9.30
N GLY A 175 14.45 9.10 -9.51
CA GLY A 175 14.92 9.68 -10.77
C GLY A 175 13.76 10.14 -11.66
N THR A 176 14.07 10.35 -12.97
CA THR A 176 13.06 10.75 -13.96
C THR A 176 12.13 9.57 -14.25
N ASN A 177 10.86 9.71 -13.90
CA ASN A 177 9.87 8.66 -14.10
C ASN A 177 8.53 9.28 -14.53
N PRO A 178 8.25 9.38 -15.85
CA PRO A 178 7.03 10.00 -16.36
C PRO A 178 5.75 9.27 -15.95
N ASP A 179 5.81 7.95 -15.71
CA ASP A 179 4.65 7.18 -15.23
C ASP A 179 4.30 7.59 -13.78
N ARG A 180 5.32 7.78 -12.93
CA ARG A 180 5.17 8.33 -11.57
C ARG A 180 4.52 9.70 -11.62
N ASP A 181 5.10 10.60 -12.41
CA ASP A 181 4.65 12.00 -12.50
C ASP A 181 3.20 12.08 -13.02
N ALA A 182 2.79 11.17 -13.91
CA ALA A 182 1.42 11.08 -14.41
C ALA A 182 0.43 10.54 -13.35
N LEU A 183 0.85 9.56 -12.53
CA LEU A 183 0.04 9.04 -11.42
C LEU A 183 -0.22 10.12 -10.37
N ASP A 184 0.81 10.85 -9.96
CA ASP A 184 0.71 11.91 -8.96
C ASP A 184 -0.14 13.09 -9.48
N ALA A 185 0.07 13.53 -10.73
CA ALA A 185 -0.71 14.60 -11.34
C ALA A 185 -2.22 14.27 -11.46
N ALA A 186 -2.58 13.00 -11.59
CA ALA A 186 -3.97 12.58 -11.67
C ALA A 186 -4.68 12.53 -10.31
N HIS A 187 -3.94 12.59 -9.21
CA HIS A 187 -4.46 12.28 -7.87
C HIS A 187 -4.17 13.36 -6.82
N ASP A 188 -2.91 13.81 -6.66
CA ASP A 188 -2.43 14.40 -5.41
C ASP A 188 -3.03 15.76 -5.08
N ASP A 189 -3.19 16.63 -6.06
CA ASP A 189 -3.85 17.94 -5.83
C ASP A 189 -5.28 17.78 -5.34
N ARG A 190 -6.02 16.83 -5.92
CA ARG A 190 -7.41 16.53 -5.51
C ARG A 190 -7.46 15.89 -4.13
N PHE A 191 -6.52 15.01 -3.83
CA PHE A 191 -6.38 14.41 -2.50
C PHE A 191 -6.14 15.49 -1.43
N ALA A 192 -5.24 16.43 -1.69
CA ALA A 192 -4.97 17.55 -0.78
C ALA A 192 -6.18 18.44 -0.54
N GLU A 193 -6.99 18.72 -1.59
CA GLU A 193 -8.22 19.48 -1.43
C GLU A 193 -9.30 18.71 -0.64
N LEU A 194 -9.49 17.43 -0.93
CA LEU A 194 -10.45 16.60 -0.21
C LEU A 194 -10.10 16.43 1.27
N SER A 195 -8.82 16.33 1.60
CA SER A 195 -8.33 16.20 2.98
C SER A 195 -8.67 17.40 3.87
N LYS A 196 -9.08 18.54 3.30
CA LYS A 196 -9.55 19.70 4.06
C LYS A 196 -11.00 19.52 4.57
N THR A 197 -11.77 18.65 3.97
CA THR A 197 -13.19 18.41 4.30
C THR A 197 -13.50 16.99 4.74
N GLU A 198 -12.74 16.01 4.28
CA GLU A 198 -12.77 14.61 4.71
C GLU A 198 -11.43 14.26 5.38
N ASP A 199 -11.31 14.50 6.67
CA ASP A 199 -10.15 14.11 7.45
C ASP A 199 -10.17 12.59 7.69
N LEU A 200 -9.34 11.85 6.95
CA LEU A 200 -9.28 10.39 7.02
C LEU A 200 -8.87 9.88 8.40
N ILE A 201 -8.04 10.61 9.16
CA ILE A 201 -7.65 10.23 10.51
C ILE A 201 -8.84 10.35 11.45
N ALA A 202 -9.53 11.49 11.43
CA ALA A 202 -10.69 11.72 12.29
C ALA A 202 -11.84 10.75 11.97
N LEU A 203 -12.12 10.50 10.68
CA LEU A 203 -13.13 9.54 10.24
C LEU A 203 -12.78 8.11 10.66
N ASN A 204 -11.53 7.68 10.48
CA ASN A 204 -11.05 6.36 10.87
C ASN A 204 -11.15 6.15 12.39
N ALA A 205 -10.71 7.13 13.15
CA ALA A 205 -10.80 7.09 14.62
C ALA A 205 -12.25 7.02 15.11
N ALA A 206 -13.15 7.82 14.57
CA ALA A 206 -14.57 7.79 14.91
C ALA A 206 -15.22 6.46 14.57
N TRP A 207 -14.87 5.89 13.40
CA TRP A 207 -15.34 4.58 12.99
C TRP A 207 -14.82 3.46 13.91
N LEU A 208 -13.53 3.41 14.23
CA LEU A 208 -12.97 2.44 15.16
C LEU A 208 -13.69 2.47 16.51
N ARG A 209 -13.93 3.67 17.07
CA ARG A 209 -14.68 3.81 18.34
C ARG A 209 -16.13 3.32 18.26
N SER A 210 -16.71 3.29 17.07
CA SER A 210 -18.10 2.84 16.85
C SER A 210 -18.26 1.34 16.61
N LEU A 211 -17.17 0.59 16.46
CA LEU A 211 -17.22 -0.84 16.16
C LEU A 211 -17.86 -1.65 17.31
N PRO A 212 -18.91 -2.43 17.05
CA PRO A 212 -19.58 -3.21 18.10
C PRO A 212 -18.67 -4.26 18.76
N GLY A 213 -17.68 -4.76 18.02
CA GLY A 213 -16.74 -5.79 18.47
C GLY A 213 -15.40 -5.26 18.95
N LEU A 214 -15.24 -3.93 19.11
CA LEU A 214 -13.99 -3.35 19.55
C LEU A 214 -13.61 -3.84 20.96
N GLN A 215 -12.38 -4.35 21.09
CA GLN A 215 -11.82 -4.79 22.37
C GLN A 215 -10.87 -3.70 22.88
N VAL A 216 -11.31 -2.97 23.89
CA VAL A 216 -10.48 -1.99 24.60
C VAL A 216 -9.79 -2.71 25.76
N LYS A 217 -8.46 -2.78 25.73
CA LYS A 217 -7.64 -3.56 26.64
C LYS A 217 -6.39 -2.78 27.05
N THR A 218 -5.78 -3.14 28.17
CA THR A 218 -4.44 -2.64 28.48
C THR A 218 -3.41 -3.18 27.49
N SER A 219 -2.29 -2.49 27.34
CA SER A 219 -1.21 -2.95 26.45
C SER A 219 -0.70 -4.35 26.81
N ASP A 220 -0.69 -4.70 28.11
CA ASP A 220 -0.30 -6.04 28.56
C ASP A 220 -1.33 -7.11 28.17
N GLU A 221 -2.63 -6.83 28.29
CA GLU A 221 -3.66 -7.75 27.84
C GLU A 221 -3.64 -7.96 26.33
N ILE A 222 -3.37 -6.91 25.54
CA ILE A 222 -3.19 -7.03 24.09
C ILE A 222 -1.98 -7.91 23.77
N ARG A 223 -0.86 -7.73 24.46
CA ARG A 223 0.33 -8.56 24.29
C ARG A 223 0.04 -10.03 24.60
N ILE A 224 -0.64 -10.32 25.70
CA ILE A 224 -1.04 -11.68 26.10
C ILE A 224 -1.95 -12.32 25.04
N GLU A 225 -2.91 -11.56 24.50
CA GLU A 225 -3.79 -12.06 23.45
C GLU A 225 -3.04 -12.36 22.15
N ILE A 226 -2.08 -11.51 21.76
CA ILE A 226 -1.22 -11.78 20.61
C ILE A 226 -0.39 -13.04 20.84
N GLU A 227 0.24 -13.19 22.00
CA GLU A 227 1.02 -14.38 22.36
C GLU A 227 0.16 -15.66 22.30
N ARG A 228 -1.09 -15.60 22.78
CA ARG A 228 -2.05 -16.71 22.69
C ARG A 228 -2.34 -17.08 21.22
N ARG A 229 -2.60 -16.09 20.36
CA ARG A 229 -2.84 -16.32 18.92
C ARG A 229 -1.61 -16.90 18.23
N VAL A 230 -0.44 -16.37 18.52
CA VAL A 230 0.85 -16.83 17.98
C VAL A 230 1.09 -18.29 18.38
N ALA A 231 0.82 -18.67 19.64
CA ALA A 231 0.97 -20.04 20.10
C ALA A 231 0.00 -21.02 19.42
N ALA A 232 -1.16 -20.54 18.97
CA ALA A 232 -2.17 -21.32 18.26
C ALA A 232 -1.91 -21.44 16.75
N LEU A 233 -0.94 -20.72 16.19
CA LEU A 233 -0.64 -20.71 14.75
C LEU A 233 0.07 -22.02 14.33
N PRO A 234 -0.55 -22.90 13.53
CA PRO A 234 -0.09 -24.28 13.37
C PRO A 234 1.20 -24.41 12.54
N ASP A 235 1.43 -23.50 11.58
CA ASP A 235 2.53 -23.56 10.62
C ASP A 235 3.52 -22.37 10.78
N ARG A 236 3.62 -21.82 12.00
CA ARG A 236 4.43 -20.62 12.29
C ARG A 236 5.89 -20.75 11.86
N GLU A 237 6.54 -21.85 12.19
CA GLU A 237 7.96 -22.04 11.86
C GLU A 237 8.20 -22.21 10.36
N GLU A 238 7.26 -22.80 9.64
CA GLU A 238 7.29 -22.89 8.18
C GLU A 238 7.14 -21.49 7.54
N ARG A 239 6.17 -20.71 8.01
CA ARG A 239 5.95 -19.33 7.55
C ARG A 239 7.16 -18.45 7.81
N LYS A 240 7.76 -18.56 8.99
CA LYS A 240 8.96 -17.82 9.36
C LYS A 240 10.13 -18.17 8.42
N ARG A 241 10.31 -19.46 8.11
CA ARG A 241 11.33 -19.91 7.16
C ARG A 241 11.08 -19.36 5.77
N ALA A 242 9.86 -19.47 5.27
CA ALA A 242 9.47 -18.93 3.97
C ALA A 242 9.64 -17.41 3.89
N ALA A 243 9.33 -16.69 4.96
CA ALA A 243 9.56 -15.24 5.04
C ALA A 243 11.05 -14.89 4.97
N LEU A 244 11.91 -15.62 5.67
CA LEU A 244 13.37 -15.45 5.61
C LEU A 244 13.94 -15.75 4.21
N GLU A 245 13.44 -16.81 3.56
CA GLU A 245 13.84 -17.16 2.19
C GLU A 245 13.46 -16.10 1.17
N ASN A 246 12.29 -15.47 1.36
CA ASN A 246 11.74 -14.44 0.47
C ASN A 246 12.13 -13.00 0.86
N GLU A 247 12.94 -12.81 1.92
CA GLU A 247 13.40 -11.48 2.29
C GLU A 247 14.09 -10.76 1.11
N PRO A 248 13.87 -9.45 0.95
CA PRO A 248 14.60 -8.66 -0.03
C PRO A 248 16.12 -8.79 0.15
N ARG A 249 16.86 -8.75 -0.97
CA ARG A 249 18.33 -8.89 -0.96
C ARG A 249 19.00 -7.97 0.05
N TYR A 250 18.58 -6.70 0.12
CA TYR A 250 19.17 -5.75 1.07
C TYR A 250 18.98 -6.16 2.53
N VAL A 251 17.84 -6.78 2.90
CA VAL A 251 17.60 -7.26 4.28
C VAL A 251 18.53 -8.43 4.60
N LYS A 252 18.69 -9.38 3.65
CA LYS A 252 19.62 -10.50 3.80
C LYS A 252 21.06 -10.05 4.02
N LEU A 253 21.48 -9.03 3.24
CA LEU A 253 22.83 -8.45 3.39
C LEU A 253 22.99 -7.73 4.75
N ILE A 254 21.97 -6.96 5.19
CA ILE A 254 21.98 -6.32 6.52
C ILE A 254 22.12 -7.37 7.62
N ARG A 255 21.31 -8.45 7.59
CA ARG A 255 21.40 -9.53 8.59
C ARG A 255 22.78 -10.17 8.62
N ALA A 256 23.37 -10.45 7.46
CA ALA A 256 24.71 -11.04 7.38
C ALA A 256 25.79 -10.09 7.95
N LEU A 257 25.68 -8.79 7.68
CA LEU A 257 26.59 -7.78 8.21
C LEU A 257 26.46 -7.63 9.74
N VAL A 258 25.23 -7.56 10.24
CA VAL A 258 24.90 -7.44 11.66
C VAL A 258 25.41 -8.67 12.42
N ALA A 259 25.19 -9.88 11.90
CA ALA A 259 25.72 -11.11 12.46
C ALA A 259 27.25 -11.12 12.48
N LYS A 260 27.91 -10.69 11.38
CA LYS A 260 29.37 -10.55 11.33
C LYS A 260 29.92 -9.54 12.33
N ALA A 261 29.16 -8.47 12.60
CA ALA A 261 29.50 -7.46 13.61
C ALA A 261 29.25 -7.93 15.06
N GLY A 262 28.63 -9.09 15.26
CA GLY A 262 28.23 -9.58 16.59
C GLY A 262 27.15 -8.73 17.25
N GLN A 263 26.24 -8.17 16.44
CA GLN A 263 25.14 -7.31 16.90
C GLN A 263 23.78 -7.97 16.61
N GLU A 264 22.70 -7.42 17.16
CA GLU A 264 21.33 -7.86 16.92
C GLU A 264 20.55 -6.80 16.14
N LEU A 265 19.94 -7.21 15.01
CA LEU A 265 19.10 -6.34 14.19
C LEU A 265 17.77 -6.09 14.89
N SER A 266 17.47 -4.83 15.21
CA SER A 266 16.17 -4.42 15.72
C SER A 266 15.17 -4.19 14.58
N ARG A 267 15.50 -3.29 13.64
CA ARG A 267 14.65 -2.99 12.47
C ARG A 267 15.42 -2.28 11.36
N VAL A 268 14.94 -2.44 10.13
CA VAL A 268 15.33 -1.59 9.00
C VAL A 268 14.42 -0.36 8.98
N THR A 269 14.98 0.84 8.82
CA THR A 269 14.22 2.11 8.90
C THR A 269 13.93 2.72 7.54
N GLY A 270 14.74 2.46 6.51
CA GLY A 270 14.51 2.95 5.16
C GLY A 270 15.77 2.98 4.30
N GLY A 271 15.61 3.37 3.04
CA GLY A 271 16.70 3.59 2.09
C GLY A 271 16.88 5.08 1.79
N ASP A 272 18.13 5.57 1.80
CA ASP A 272 18.50 6.88 1.26
C ASP A 272 19.02 6.71 -0.17
N PRO A 273 18.21 7.05 -1.19
CA PRO A 273 18.58 6.91 -2.59
C PRO A 273 19.53 8.03 -3.07
N THR A 274 19.78 9.02 -2.24
CA THR A 274 20.64 10.17 -2.57
C THR A 274 22.07 10.00 -2.08
N HIS A 275 22.34 8.95 -1.33
CA HIS A 275 23.65 8.68 -0.76
C HIS A 275 24.74 8.57 -1.83
N ARG A 276 25.93 9.13 -1.53
CA ARG A 276 27.10 9.02 -2.40
C ARG A 276 28.19 8.19 -1.73
N HIS A 277 28.57 7.12 -2.39
CA HIS A 277 29.70 6.26 -1.99
C HIS A 277 30.73 6.23 -3.11
N ASN A 278 31.98 6.63 -2.81
CA ASN A 278 33.09 6.70 -3.78
C ASN A 278 32.72 7.51 -5.04
N GLY A 279 31.97 8.62 -4.87
CA GLY A 279 31.53 9.49 -5.97
C GLY A 279 30.32 8.97 -6.77
N LYS A 280 29.92 7.73 -6.62
CA LYS A 280 28.75 7.13 -7.24
C LYS A 280 27.50 7.31 -6.35
N ARG A 281 26.35 7.54 -6.96
CA ARG A 281 25.05 7.53 -6.24
C ARG A 281 24.63 6.08 -6.03
N VAL A 282 24.34 5.73 -4.78
CA VAL A 282 23.91 4.39 -4.36
C VAL A 282 22.82 4.51 -3.30
N ILE A 283 22.06 3.46 -3.07
CA ILE A 283 21.09 3.44 -1.95
C ILE A 283 21.84 3.07 -0.68
N ALA A 284 21.78 3.93 0.35
CA ALA A 284 22.20 3.57 1.71
C ALA A 284 20.99 3.07 2.49
N TRP A 285 21.01 1.82 2.93
CA TRP A 285 19.94 1.23 3.73
C TRP A 285 20.20 1.43 5.21
N HIS A 286 19.34 2.20 5.87
CA HIS A 286 19.42 2.54 7.28
C HIS A 286 18.70 1.51 8.16
N PHE A 287 19.29 1.19 9.30
CA PHE A 287 18.74 0.22 10.26
C PHE A 287 19.25 0.48 11.68
N ILE A 288 18.55 -0.10 12.65
CA ILE A 288 18.86 -0.02 14.07
C ILE A 288 19.28 -1.41 14.56
N THR A 289 20.34 -1.44 15.34
CA THR A 289 20.80 -2.63 16.08
C THR A 289 20.76 -2.34 17.58
N ASP A 290 21.11 -3.34 18.40
CA ASP A 290 21.36 -3.19 19.85
C ASP A 290 22.50 -2.20 20.16
N LYS A 291 23.32 -1.82 19.18
CA LYS A 291 24.40 -0.82 19.28
C LYS A 291 24.04 0.54 18.68
N GLY A 292 22.82 0.73 18.22
CA GLY A 292 22.30 2.00 17.70
C GLY A 292 22.13 2.01 16.18
N HIS A 293 22.17 3.24 15.60
CA HIS A 293 21.89 3.47 14.19
C HIS A 293 23.10 3.14 13.30
N HIS A 294 22.81 2.39 12.23
CA HIS A 294 23.77 2.02 11.19
C HIS A 294 23.16 2.21 9.80
N TYR A 295 24.02 2.19 8.78
CA TYR A 295 23.57 2.08 7.39
C TYR A 295 24.48 1.13 6.61
N MET A 296 23.92 0.51 5.58
CA MET A 296 24.63 -0.38 4.67
C MET A 296 24.66 0.22 3.27
N VAL A 297 25.78 0.09 2.60
CA VAL A 297 25.95 0.31 1.16
C VAL A 297 26.31 -1.00 0.49
N ASP A 298 25.58 -1.35 -0.57
CA ASP A 298 25.87 -2.49 -1.46
C ASP A 298 26.40 -1.92 -2.79
N ALA A 299 27.71 -2.06 -3.02
CA ALA A 299 28.36 -1.53 -4.20
C ALA A 299 29.60 -2.36 -4.58
N ASP A 300 29.88 -2.43 -5.87
CA ASP A 300 31.08 -3.07 -6.44
C ASP A 300 31.31 -4.52 -5.92
N GLY A 301 30.21 -5.29 -5.72
CA GLY A 301 30.25 -6.70 -5.24
C GLY A 301 30.51 -6.85 -3.75
N ARG A 302 30.40 -5.77 -2.98
CA ARG A 302 30.59 -5.76 -1.52
C ARG A 302 29.46 -5.04 -0.84
N ALA A 303 29.04 -5.56 0.31
CA ALA A 303 28.15 -4.84 1.22
C ALA A 303 28.96 -4.42 2.45
N VAL A 304 28.87 -3.13 2.80
CA VAL A 304 29.60 -2.53 3.92
C VAL A 304 28.61 -1.89 4.88
N MET A 305 28.71 -2.26 6.16
CA MET A 305 27.95 -1.65 7.26
C MET A 305 28.78 -0.52 7.86
N PHE A 306 28.15 0.62 8.06
CA PHE A 306 28.75 1.81 8.67
C PHE A 306 27.99 2.20 9.92
N GLU A 307 28.70 2.72 10.92
CA GLU A 307 28.08 3.38 12.07
C GLU A 307 27.48 4.72 11.64
N GLY A 308 26.23 4.97 12.02
CA GLY A 308 25.47 6.14 11.54
C GLY A 308 26.07 7.47 11.97
N ALA A 309 26.61 7.58 13.18
CA ALA A 309 27.18 8.80 13.73
C ALA A 309 28.57 9.12 13.16
N THR A 310 29.47 8.16 13.19
CA THR A 310 30.89 8.36 12.82
C THR A 310 31.19 8.08 11.35
N LYS A 311 30.26 7.41 10.64
CA LYS A 311 30.41 6.94 9.27
C LYS A 311 31.61 5.99 9.07
N LYS A 312 32.10 5.39 10.15
CA LYS A 312 33.19 4.40 10.09
C LYS A 312 32.63 3.02 9.70
N PRO A 313 33.37 2.25 8.91
CA PRO A 313 32.99 0.88 8.59
C PRO A 313 33.03 0.01 9.86
N VAL A 314 32.00 -0.83 10.05
CA VAL A 314 31.84 -1.75 11.17
C VAL A 314 32.05 -3.19 10.72
N ALA A 315 31.45 -3.55 9.58
CA ALA A 315 31.55 -4.88 8.99
C ALA A 315 31.47 -4.79 7.46
N GLU A 316 32.05 -5.76 6.79
CA GLU A 316 32.00 -5.89 5.33
C GLU A 316 31.85 -7.36 4.94
N ILE A 317 31.05 -7.64 3.90
CA ILE A 317 30.89 -8.97 3.31
C ILE A 317 30.99 -8.88 1.79
N VAL A 318 31.36 -9.98 1.14
CA VAL A 318 31.17 -10.13 -0.32
C VAL A 318 29.67 -10.24 -0.58
N ALA A 319 29.14 -9.42 -1.48
CA ALA A 319 27.74 -9.44 -1.86
C ALA A 319 27.59 -10.27 -3.14
N PRO A 320 26.92 -11.44 -3.08
CA PRO A 320 26.72 -12.33 -4.23
C PRO A 320 25.80 -11.75 -5.30
#